data_074f3b7a69cc9dfe95b2c56cd63c03ee
#
_entry.id   074f3b7a69cc9dfe95b2c56cd63c03ee
#
_cell.length_a   1.000
_cell.length_b   1.000
_cell.length_c   1.000
_cell.angle_alpha   90.00
_cell.angle_beta   90.00
_cell.angle_gamma   90.00
#
_symmetry.space_group_name_H-M   'P 1'
#
loop_
_entity.id
_entity.type
_entity.pdbx_description
1 polymer ?
#
loop_
_entity_poly.entity_id
_entity_poly.type
_entity_poly.pdbx_seq_one_letter_code
_entity_poly.pdbx_strand_id
1 'polypeptide(L)'
;KYGRVIVICTSILILLLVVPIWPGLRALVGIEGFEIGDTICDFTNPEALPPIAIDEPTMSMLFTINNSPFFGKDGKFVTSRHIKERLDRELEKNLALRVEPGQNADSFIVYGRGVLHLSVLIETMRREGYELQVGQPKVITKEIDGIKCEPVEEMTVDCPDDCAGTVIELTTRRKGQLVNMESANERTRLEFII
;
A
#
# COMPACT_ATOMS: atom_id res chain seq x y z
N LYS A 1 4.57 -15.27 13.29
CA LYS A 1 4.68 -14.00 14.03
C LYS A 1 3.29 -13.68 14.54
N TYR A 2 3.12 -13.58 15.85
CA TYR A 2 1.84 -13.19 16.46
C TYR A 2 1.68 -11.67 16.32
N GLY A 3 0.45 -11.20 16.02
CA GLY A 3 0.12 -9.78 16.03
C GLY A 3 0.33 -9.17 17.42
N ARG A 4 0.56 -7.87 17.48
CA ARG A 4 0.64 -7.13 18.74
C ARG A 4 -0.68 -7.26 19.49
N VAL A 5 -0.64 -7.61 20.76
CA VAL A 5 -1.81 -7.69 21.63
C VAL A 5 -1.81 -6.46 22.54
N ILE A 6 -2.85 -5.65 22.43
CA ILE A 6 -3.08 -4.51 23.30
C ILE A 6 -4.10 -4.93 24.36
N VAL A 7 -3.63 -5.08 25.59
CA VAL A 7 -4.48 -5.48 26.71
C VAL A 7 -5.02 -4.21 27.38
N ILE A 8 -6.34 -4.08 27.42
CA ILE A 8 -7.01 -2.97 28.09
C ILE A 8 -7.45 -3.44 29.47
N CYS A 9 -6.91 -2.80 30.52
CA CYS A 9 -7.37 -3.01 31.88
C CYS A 9 -8.73 -2.36 32.08
N THR A 10 -9.72 -3.11 32.57
CA THR A 10 -11.09 -2.65 32.83
C THR A 10 -11.17 -1.44 33.77
N SER A 11 -10.12 -1.16 34.55
CA SER A 11 -10.04 0.02 35.43
C SER A 11 -9.83 1.35 34.67
N ILE A 12 -9.40 1.31 33.40
CA ILE A 12 -9.22 2.49 32.52
C ILE A 12 -10.47 2.73 31.65
N LEU A 13 -11.47 1.84 31.74
CA LEU A 13 -12.69 1.85 30.93
C LEU A 13 -13.56 3.11 31.08
N ILE A 14 -13.27 3.98 32.03
CA ILE A 14 -14.07 5.19 32.31
C ILE A 14 -13.88 6.29 31.24
N LEU A 15 -12.82 6.20 30.41
CA LEU A 15 -12.56 7.20 29.37
C LEU A 15 -12.64 6.66 27.92
N LEU A 16 -12.89 5.36 27.75
CA LEU A 16 -13.02 4.74 26.45
C LEU A 16 -14.49 4.77 26.00
N LEU A 17 -14.84 5.71 25.15
CA LEU A 17 -16.15 5.79 24.53
C LEU A 17 -16.24 4.68 23.46
N VAL A 18 -16.85 3.54 23.82
CA VAL A 18 -17.23 2.52 22.84
C VAL A 18 -18.54 2.93 22.21
N VAL A 19 -18.49 3.46 20.99
CA VAL A 19 -19.71 3.82 20.25
C VAL A 19 -20.13 2.65 19.39
N PRO A 20 -21.31 2.02 19.63
CA PRO A 20 -21.86 1.04 18.72
C PRO A 20 -22.40 1.77 17.48
N ILE A 21 -21.71 1.68 16.35
CA ILE A 21 -22.11 2.34 15.10
C ILE A 21 -23.11 1.47 14.33
N TRP A 22 -23.01 0.12 14.47
CA TRP A 22 -23.86 -0.87 13.84
C TRP A 22 -23.79 -2.19 14.63
N PRO A 23 -24.79 -3.10 14.57
CA PRO A 23 -24.65 -4.42 15.17
C PRO A 23 -23.40 -5.12 14.61
N GLY A 24 -22.35 -5.28 15.43
CA GLY A 24 -21.07 -5.88 15.06
C GLY A 24 -19.92 -4.91 14.78
N LEU A 25 -20.20 -3.61 14.60
CA LEU A 25 -19.16 -2.57 14.44
C LEU A 25 -19.02 -1.76 15.72
N ARG A 26 -17.80 -1.69 16.25
CA ARG A 26 -17.49 -0.89 17.46
C ARG A 26 -16.32 0.03 17.17
N ALA A 27 -16.43 1.29 17.58
CA ALA A 27 -15.35 2.25 17.53
C ALA A 27 -14.78 2.46 18.93
N LEU A 28 -13.46 2.45 19.04
CA LEU A 28 -12.73 2.76 20.26
C LEU A 28 -12.03 4.10 20.08
N VAL A 29 -12.13 4.98 21.06
CA VAL A 29 -11.54 6.33 21.03
C VAL A 29 -10.65 6.51 22.24
N GLY A 30 -9.54 7.23 22.09
CA GLY A 30 -8.64 7.59 23.20
C GLY A 30 -7.52 6.58 23.46
N ILE A 31 -7.26 5.65 22.55
CA ILE A 31 -6.11 4.75 22.59
C ILE A 31 -5.05 5.32 21.63
N GLU A 32 -3.83 5.50 22.12
CA GLU A 32 -2.69 5.90 21.31
C GLU A 32 -1.73 4.71 21.11
N GLY A 33 -1.01 4.71 19.98
CA GLY A 33 0.05 3.76 19.71
C GLY A 33 -0.41 2.37 19.23
N PHE A 34 -1.65 2.24 18.71
CA PHE A 34 -2.10 1.04 18.03
C PHE A 34 -1.88 1.15 16.52
N GLU A 35 -1.64 0.00 15.89
CA GLU A 35 -1.46 -0.12 14.44
C GLU A 35 -2.58 -0.99 13.85
N ILE A 36 -2.80 -0.89 12.54
CA ILE A 36 -3.76 -1.74 11.85
C ILE A 36 -3.27 -3.19 11.94
N GLY A 37 -4.15 -4.11 12.38
CA GLY A 37 -3.80 -5.51 12.59
C GLY A 37 -3.47 -5.86 14.05
N ASP A 38 -3.40 -4.86 14.94
CA ASP A 38 -3.29 -5.11 16.36
C ASP A 38 -4.61 -5.69 16.92
N THR A 39 -4.49 -6.65 17.81
CA THR A 39 -5.64 -7.23 18.49
C THR A 39 -5.88 -6.54 19.82
N ILE A 40 -7.07 -6.02 20.00
CA ILE A 40 -7.53 -5.44 21.28
C ILE A 40 -8.36 -6.49 22.02
N CYS A 41 -7.94 -6.87 23.21
CA CYS A 41 -8.61 -7.90 23.99
C CYS A 41 -8.79 -7.49 25.45
N ASP A 42 -9.61 -8.26 26.17
CA ASP A 42 -9.79 -8.10 27.59
C ASP A 42 -8.54 -8.60 28.36
N PHE A 43 -8.27 -7.98 29.50
CA PHE A 43 -7.19 -8.38 30.39
C PHE A 43 -7.31 -9.82 30.90
N THR A 44 -8.53 -10.32 31.06
CA THR A 44 -8.81 -11.65 31.58
C THR A 44 -8.54 -12.78 30.58
N ASN A 45 -8.61 -12.48 29.29
CA ASN A 45 -8.42 -13.47 28.23
C ASN A 45 -7.64 -12.86 27.03
N PRO A 46 -6.31 -12.69 27.16
CA PRO A 46 -5.50 -12.10 26.10
C PRO A 46 -5.24 -13.12 24.99
N GLU A 47 -6.08 -13.16 23.97
CA GLU A 47 -5.94 -14.01 22.80
C GLU A 47 -5.68 -13.16 21.54
N ALA A 48 -4.55 -13.41 20.88
CA ALA A 48 -4.18 -12.73 19.64
C ALA A 48 -4.92 -13.34 18.45
N LEU A 49 -5.60 -12.53 17.65
CA LEU A 49 -6.11 -12.94 16.35
C LEU A 49 -4.95 -13.10 15.34
N PRO A 50 -5.11 -13.98 14.33
CA PRO A 50 -4.10 -14.11 13.28
C PRO A 50 -3.95 -12.77 12.53
N PRO A 51 -2.72 -12.31 12.28
CA PRO A 51 -2.48 -11.07 11.55
C PRO A 51 -2.98 -11.18 10.11
N ILE A 52 -3.48 -10.08 9.55
CA ILE A 52 -3.85 -10.01 8.14
C ILE A 52 -2.57 -10.09 7.31
N ALA A 53 -2.47 -11.08 6.43
CA ALA A 53 -1.38 -11.17 5.47
C ALA A 53 -1.49 -10.04 4.45
N ILE A 54 -0.45 -9.24 4.32
CA ILE A 54 -0.36 -8.17 3.34
C ILE A 54 0.79 -8.49 2.41
N ASP A 55 0.55 -8.37 1.12
CA ASP A 55 1.57 -8.59 0.11
C ASP A 55 2.70 -7.57 0.27
N GLU A 56 3.92 -8.04 0.10
CA GLU A 56 5.09 -7.17 0.14
C GLU A 56 5.09 -6.19 -1.05
N PRO A 57 5.64 -4.99 -0.87
CA PRO A 57 5.73 -4.03 -1.94
C PRO A 57 6.64 -4.56 -3.07
N THR A 58 6.21 -4.38 -4.31
CA THR A 58 6.96 -4.81 -5.51
C THR A 58 7.72 -3.67 -6.17
N MET A 59 7.36 -2.43 -5.86
CA MET A 59 7.97 -1.24 -6.48
C MET A 59 8.38 -0.19 -5.45
N SER A 60 9.41 0.55 -5.78
CA SER A 60 9.89 1.71 -5.01
C SER A 60 10.02 2.95 -5.88
N MET A 61 9.81 4.10 -5.30
CA MET A 61 9.96 5.40 -5.95
C MET A 61 10.61 6.40 -5.00
N LEU A 62 11.51 7.23 -5.53
CA LEU A 62 12.16 8.27 -4.76
C LEU A 62 11.28 9.52 -4.74
N PHE A 63 10.97 10.04 -3.54
CA PHE A 63 10.31 11.31 -3.33
C PHE A 63 11.33 12.30 -2.76
N THR A 64 11.41 13.50 -3.35
CA THR A 64 12.30 14.56 -2.91
C THR A 64 11.56 15.88 -2.90
N ILE A 65 12.12 16.86 -2.21
CA ILE A 65 11.65 18.24 -2.34
C ILE A 65 11.87 18.71 -3.79
N ASN A 66 11.02 19.61 -4.25
CA ASN A 66 11.19 20.23 -5.55
C ASN A 66 12.38 21.22 -5.49
N ASN A 67 13.44 20.94 -6.22
CA ASN A 67 14.62 21.81 -6.33
C ASN A 67 14.69 22.55 -7.68
N SER A 68 13.58 22.55 -8.43
CA SER A 68 13.49 23.25 -9.71
C SER A 68 13.32 24.77 -9.53
N PRO A 69 13.55 25.57 -10.60
CA PRO A 69 13.27 27.01 -10.57
C PRO A 69 11.81 27.39 -10.31
N PHE A 70 10.90 26.42 -10.34
CA PHE A 70 9.47 26.58 -10.08
C PHE A 70 9.07 26.26 -8.64
N PHE A 71 10.04 26.03 -7.76
CA PHE A 71 9.84 25.76 -6.35
C PHE A 71 8.87 26.75 -5.68
N GLY A 72 7.84 26.25 -5.00
CA GLY A 72 6.87 27.04 -4.26
C GLY A 72 5.84 27.77 -5.11
N LYS A 73 5.72 27.48 -6.43
CA LYS A 73 4.73 28.14 -7.30
C LYS A 73 3.40 27.40 -7.33
N ASP A 74 3.41 26.08 -7.24
CA ASP A 74 2.21 25.25 -7.40
C ASP A 74 1.67 24.72 -6.07
N GLY A 75 2.54 24.51 -5.07
CA GLY A 75 2.18 23.93 -3.78
C GLY A 75 2.44 24.85 -2.57
N LYS A 76 1.66 24.64 -1.51
CA LYS A 76 1.86 25.31 -0.21
C LYS A 76 2.86 24.58 0.68
N PHE A 77 2.92 23.24 0.55
CA PHE A 77 3.73 22.37 1.38
C PHE A 77 4.94 21.88 0.60
N VAL A 78 6.05 22.58 0.73
CA VAL A 78 7.24 22.39 -0.12
C VAL A 78 8.47 21.84 0.63
N THR A 79 8.39 21.72 1.97
CA THR A 79 9.53 21.29 2.79
C THR A 79 9.53 19.78 3.02
N SER A 80 10.72 19.19 3.21
CA SER A 80 10.89 17.77 3.55
C SER A 80 10.11 17.38 4.81
N ARG A 81 10.00 18.26 5.79
CA ARG A 81 9.19 18.05 6.99
C ARG A 81 7.72 17.84 6.65
N HIS A 82 7.13 18.70 5.83
CA HIS A 82 5.73 18.56 5.42
C HIS A 82 5.48 17.26 4.67
N ILE A 83 6.39 16.89 3.76
CA ILE A 83 6.30 15.63 2.99
C ILE A 83 6.36 14.44 3.95
N LYS A 84 7.31 14.46 4.91
CA LYS A 84 7.45 13.39 5.90
C LYS A 84 6.19 13.24 6.75
N GLU A 85 5.70 14.33 7.35
CA GLU A 85 4.48 14.31 8.17
C GLU A 85 3.25 13.80 7.40
N ARG A 86 3.19 14.07 6.09
CA ARG A 86 2.12 13.54 5.23
C ARG A 86 2.27 12.06 4.94
N LEU A 87 3.49 11.60 4.67
CA LEU A 87 3.80 10.19 4.47
C LEU A 87 3.56 9.38 5.75
N ASP A 88 3.96 9.89 6.90
CA ASP A 88 3.72 9.25 8.20
C ASP A 88 2.20 9.06 8.44
N ARG A 89 1.39 10.07 8.15
CA ARG A 89 -0.10 9.95 8.22
C ARG A 89 -0.66 8.94 7.22
N GLU A 90 -0.02 8.75 6.08
CA GLU A 90 -0.45 7.73 5.12
C GLU A 90 -0.13 6.31 5.62
N LEU A 91 1.03 6.13 6.27
CA LEU A 91 1.42 4.85 6.87
C LEU A 91 0.44 4.37 7.95
N GLU A 92 -0.18 5.30 8.69
CA GLU A 92 -1.21 4.96 9.69
C GLU A 92 -2.45 4.31 9.07
N LYS A 93 -2.74 4.57 7.79
CA LYS A 93 -3.94 4.12 7.09
C LYS A 93 -3.68 3.04 6.06
N ASN A 94 -2.44 2.87 5.64
CA ASN A 94 -2.06 2.05 4.49
C ASN A 94 -0.90 1.12 4.81
N LEU A 95 -1.23 -0.10 5.21
CA LEU A 95 -0.24 -1.12 5.56
C LEU A 95 0.61 -1.62 4.37
N ALA A 96 0.14 -1.42 3.14
CA ALA A 96 0.86 -1.83 1.94
C ALA A 96 1.92 -0.80 1.51
N LEU A 97 1.96 0.35 2.17
CA LEU A 97 2.97 1.38 1.95
C LEU A 97 4.11 1.21 2.96
N ARG A 98 5.34 1.44 2.51
CA ARG A 98 6.51 1.54 3.38
C ARG A 98 7.32 2.76 2.97
N VAL A 99 7.86 3.48 3.93
CA VAL A 99 8.66 4.69 3.68
C VAL A 99 9.97 4.56 4.45
N GLU A 100 11.07 4.79 3.76
CA GLU A 100 12.40 4.81 4.33
C GLU A 100 13.11 6.13 4.00
N PRO A 101 13.99 6.62 4.85
CA PRO A 101 14.81 7.77 4.52
C PRO A 101 15.70 7.45 3.32
N GLY A 102 15.83 8.40 2.38
CA GLY A 102 16.73 8.29 1.24
C GLY A 102 18.19 8.60 1.60
N GLN A 103 19.01 8.75 0.58
CA GLN A 103 20.44 9.09 0.75
C GLN A 103 20.65 10.50 1.31
N ASN A 104 19.73 11.40 1.06
CA ASN A 104 19.76 12.79 1.54
C ASN A 104 18.67 13.01 2.56
N ALA A 105 18.86 13.97 3.47
CA ALA A 105 17.88 14.33 4.50
C ALA A 105 16.50 14.77 3.92
N ASP A 106 16.49 15.26 2.67
CA ASP A 106 15.30 15.75 1.98
C ASP A 106 14.73 14.74 0.98
N SER A 107 15.09 13.47 1.12
CA SER A 107 14.65 12.41 0.24
C SER A 107 14.05 11.24 1.00
N PHE A 108 13.02 10.61 0.42
CA PHE A 108 12.31 9.46 0.96
C PHE A 108 12.17 8.39 -0.12
N ILE A 109 12.43 7.15 0.22
CA ILE A 109 12.14 6.01 -0.65
C ILE A 109 10.79 5.47 -0.23
N VAL A 110 9.83 5.54 -1.15
CA VAL A 110 8.46 5.10 -0.93
C VAL A 110 8.24 3.79 -1.68
N TYR A 111 7.86 2.77 -0.94
CA TYR A 111 7.59 1.43 -1.46
C TYR A 111 6.10 1.20 -1.53
N GLY A 112 5.62 0.65 -2.64
CA GLY A 112 4.20 0.34 -2.86
C GLY A 112 4.00 -0.93 -3.66
N ARG A 113 2.75 -1.40 -3.72
CA ARG A 113 2.39 -2.61 -4.48
C ARG A 113 2.62 -2.48 -5.97
N GLY A 114 2.57 -1.25 -6.52
CA GLY A 114 2.73 -1.03 -7.93
C GLY A 114 2.64 0.44 -8.31
N VAL A 115 2.81 0.72 -9.60
CA VAL A 115 2.81 2.10 -10.13
C VAL A 115 1.50 2.82 -9.84
N LEU A 116 0.35 2.16 -9.99
CA LEU A 116 -0.96 2.77 -9.75
C LEU A 116 -1.10 3.21 -8.28
N HIS A 117 -0.69 2.36 -7.34
CA HIS A 117 -0.74 2.68 -5.92
C HIS A 117 0.07 3.95 -5.60
N LEU A 118 1.30 4.04 -6.10
CA LEU A 118 2.15 5.20 -5.91
C LEU A 118 1.63 6.44 -6.65
N SER A 119 1.05 6.27 -7.83
CA SER A 119 0.47 7.37 -8.62
C SER A 119 -0.75 7.99 -7.92
N VAL A 120 -1.60 7.18 -7.31
CA VAL A 120 -2.75 7.65 -6.53
C VAL A 120 -2.27 8.45 -5.31
N LEU A 121 -1.23 7.98 -4.61
CA LEU A 121 -0.63 8.72 -3.50
C LEU A 121 -0.10 10.08 -3.96
N ILE A 122 0.69 10.12 -5.05
CA ILE A 122 1.26 11.35 -5.61
C ILE A 122 0.15 12.34 -5.97
N GLU A 123 -0.88 11.87 -6.68
CA GLU A 123 -1.99 12.72 -7.10
C GLU A 123 -2.80 13.25 -5.91
N THR A 124 -3.00 12.43 -4.88
CA THR A 124 -3.66 12.86 -3.64
C THR A 124 -2.84 13.94 -2.95
N MET A 125 -1.54 13.75 -2.79
CA MET A 125 -0.64 14.75 -2.21
C MET A 125 -0.65 16.05 -3.03
N ARG A 126 -0.62 15.96 -4.37
CA ARG A 126 -0.69 17.12 -5.26
C ARG A 126 -1.98 17.92 -5.03
N ARG A 127 -3.14 17.25 -4.95
CA ARG A 127 -4.44 17.88 -4.67
C ARG A 127 -4.52 18.53 -3.29
N GLU A 128 -3.83 17.96 -2.32
CA GLU A 128 -3.71 18.52 -0.96
C GLU A 128 -2.76 19.75 -0.93
N GLY A 129 -2.07 20.07 -2.03
CA GLY A 129 -1.18 21.22 -2.15
C GLY A 129 0.27 20.93 -1.76
N TYR A 130 0.68 19.66 -1.75
CA TYR A 130 2.08 19.28 -1.61
C TYR A 130 2.79 19.39 -2.95
N GLU A 131 3.96 19.98 -2.93
CA GLU A 131 4.85 20.09 -4.09
C GLU A 131 6.07 19.20 -3.83
N LEU A 132 6.25 18.20 -4.67
CA LEU A 132 7.34 17.24 -4.54
C LEU A 132 7.84 16.83 -5.94
N GLN A 133 9.08 16.40 -5.99
CA GLN A 133 9.68 15.78 -7.16
C GLN A 133 9.73 14.27 -6.96
N VAL A 134 9.35 13.52 -7.97
CA VAL A 134 9.35 12.05 -7.95
C VAL A 134 10.37 11.50 -8.92
N GLY A 135 11.11 10.49 -8.48
CA GLY A 135 12.03 9.73 -9.32
C GLY A 135 11.31 8.69 -10.16
N GLN A 136 12.06 8.01 -11.01
CA GLN A 136 11.51 6.87 -11.77
C GLN A 136 11.18 5.70 -10.83
N PRO A 137 10.07 5.00 -11.07
CA PRO A 137 9.74 3.78 -10.35
C PRO A 137 10.78 2.69 -10.62
N LYS A 138 11.18 1.98 -9.57
CA LYS A 138 12.13 0.87 -9.63
C LYS A 138 11.46 -0.38 -9.10
N VAL A 139 11.61 -1.49 -9.81
CA VAL A 139 11.18 -2.80 -9.36
C VAL A 139 12.10 -3.28 -8.23
N ILE A 140 11.51 -3.82 -7.18
CA ILE A 140 12.25 -4.39 -6.05
C ILE A 140 12.60 -5.83 -6.43
N THR A 141 13.89 -6.11 -6.53
CA THR A 141 14.38 -7.47 -6.78
C THR A 141 14.84 -8.10 -5.47
N LYS A 142 14.60 -9.39 -5.32
CA LYS A 142 15.08 -10.20 -4.20
C LYS A 142 16.14 -11.18 -4.68
N GLU A 143 17.10 -11.48 -3.81
CA GLU A 143 18.07 -12.54 -4.05
C GLU A 143 17.60 -13.80 -3.29
N ILE A 144 17.32 -14.87 -4.04
CA ILE A 144 16.90 -16.16 -3.50
C ILE A 144 17.93 -17.18 -3.99
N ASP A 145 18.58 -17.85 -3.06
CA ASP A 145 19.64 -18.85 -3.34
C ASP A 145 20.76 -18.32 -4.26
N GLY A 146 21.13 -17.04 -4.12
CA GLY A 146 22.16 -16.42 -4.95
C GLY A 146 21.68 -16.01 -6.36
N ILE A 147 20.39 -16.16 -6.65
CA ILE A 147 19.79 -15.77 -7.92
C ILE A 147 18.92 -14.51 -7.71
N LYS A 148 19.15 -13.51 -8.54
CA LYS A 148 18.34 -12.29 -8.54
C LYS A 148 16.98 -12.56 -9.16
N CYS A 149 15.93 -12.46 -8.36
CA CYS A 149 14.55 -12.69 -8.75
C CYS A 149 13.76 -11.37 -8.84
N GLU A 150 12.91 -11.25 -9.84
CA GLU A 150 11.91 -10.19 -9.97
C GLU A 150 10.57 -10.66 -9.41
N PRO A 151 9.72 -9.75 -8.91
CA PRO A 151 8.37 -10.09 -8.47
C PRO A 151 7.53 -10.48 -9.70
N VAL A 152 6.72 -11.50 -9.54
CA VAL A 152 5.76 -11.99 -10.54
C VAL A 152 4.37 -11.88 -9.94
N GLU A 153 3.40 -11.46 -10.75
CA GLU A 153 2.02 -11.26 -10.34
C GLU A 153 1.07 -12.20 -11.10
N GLU A 154 0.02 -12.63 -10.42
CA GLU A 154 -1.10 -13.32 -11.06
C GLU A 154 -2.09 -12.26 -11.57
N MET A 155 -2.35 -12.25 -12.87
CA MET A 155 -3.24 -11.30 -13.50
C MET A 155 -4.46 -12.04 -14.06
N THR A 156 -5.65 -11.66 -13.60
CA THR A 156 -6.92 -12.15 -14.18
C THR A 156 -7.58 -11.05 -14.99
N VAL A 157 -7.93 -11.36 -16.24
CA VAL A 157 -8.59 -10.44 -17.17
C VAL A 157 -9.91 -11.03 -17.62
N ASP A 158 -11.01 -10.31 -17.39
CA ASP A 158 -12.33 -10.62 -17.94
C ASP A 158 -12.62 -9.69 -19.12
N CYS A 159 -12.69 -10.24 -20.33
CA CYS A 159 -12.93 -9.48 -21.54
C CYS A 159 -14.00 -10.14 -22.44
N PRO A 160 -14.60 -9.39 -23.38
CA PRO A 160 -15.41 -9.98 -24.45
C PRO A 160 -14.56 -10.94 -25.29
N ASP A 161 -15.18 -11.99 -25.84
CA ASP A 161 -14.48 -13.02 -26.62
C ASP A 161 -13.68 -12.44 -27.79
N ASP A 162 -14.22 -11.40 -28.43
CA ASP A 162 -13.56 -10.71 -29.55
C ASP A 162 -12.22 -10.05 -29.15
N CYS A 163 -12.06 -9.71 -27.89
CA CYS A 163 -10.87 -9.03 -27.36
C CYS A 163 -9.83 -10.01 -26.81
N ALA A 164 -10.17 -11.27 -26.60
CA ALA A 164 -9.29 -12.25 -25.94
C ALA A 164 -7.93 -12.40 -26.66
N GLY A 165 -7.94 -12.48 -27.98
CA GLY A 165 -6.72 -12.57 -28.78
C GLY A 165 -5.79 -11.37 -28.61
N THR A 166 -6.35 -10.15 -28.55
CA THR A 166 -5.57 -8.92 -28.35
C THR A 166 -4.95 -8.88 -26.95
N VAL A 167 -5.70 -9.32 -25.94
CA VAL A 167 -5.18 -9.39 -24.56
C VAL A 167 -4.03 -10.38 -24.45
N ILE A 168 -4.18 -11.57 -25.05
CA ILE A 168 -3.12 -12.60 -25.08
C ILE A 168 -1.87 -12.05 -25.76
N GLU A 169 -2.01 -11.40 -26.93
CA GLU A 169 -0.88 -10.82 -27.65
C GLU A 169 -0.15 -9.75 -26.81
N LEU A 170 -0.90 -8.82 -26.21
CA LEU A 170 -0.32 -7.74 -25.38
C LEU A 170 0.42 -8.28 -24.15
N THR A 171 -0.13 -9.31 -23.52
CA THR A 171 0.46 -9.93 -22.33
C THR A 171 1.70 -10.74 -22.70
N THR A 172 1.63 -11.54 -23.77
CA THR A 172 2.76 -12.33 -24.25
C THR A 172 3.94 -11.44 -24.69
N ARG A 173 3.66 -10.28 -25.31
CA ARG A 173 4.69 -9.30 -25.68
C ARG A 173 5.44 -8.77 -24.45
N ARG A 174 4.80 -8.77 -23.27
CA ARG A 174 5.39 -8.42 -21.97
C ARG A 174 5.91 -9.62 -21.18
N LYS A 175 6.10 -10.77 -21.85
CA LYS A 175 6.59 -12.03 -21.27
C LYS A 175 5.60 -12.70 -20.29
N GLY A 176 4.34 -12.28 -20.26
CA GLY A 176 3.32 -12.97 -19.49
C GLY A 176 2.99 -14.34 -20.08
N GLN A 177 2.74 -15.30 -19.21
CA GLN A 177 2.39 -16.67 -19.56
C GLN A 177 0.91 -16.91 -19.28
N LEU A 178 0.15 -17.36 -20.27
CA LEU A 178 -1.24 -17.76 -20.08
C LEU A 178 -1.28 -19.08 -19.30
N VAL A 179 -1.95 -19.09 -18.17
CA VAL A 179 -2.11 -20.26 -17.29
C VAL A 179 -3.45 -20.94 -17.51
N ASN A 180 -4.52 -20.14 -17.61
CA ASN A 180 -5.88 -20.64 -17.75
C ASN A 180 -6.72 -19.75 -18.66
N MET A 181 -7.70 -20.33 -19.33
CA MET A 181 -8.66 -19.63 -20.19
C MET A 181 -10.03 -20.29 -20.06
N GLU A 182 -11.02 -19.53 -19.63
CA GLU A 182 -12.40 -19.98 -19.49
C GLU A 182 -13.33 -19.04 -20.25
N SER A 183 -14.17 -19.57 -21.12
CA SER A 183 -15.19 -18.78 -21.83
C SER A 183 -16.58 -19.12 -21.33
N ALA A 184 -17.36 -18.10 -20.95
CA ALA A 184 -18.74 -18.22 -20.54
C ALA A 184 -19.53 -16.96 -20.89
N ASN A 185 -20.73 -17.12 -21.43
CA ASN A 185 -21.65 -16.00 -21.72
C ASN A 185 -21.05 -14.86 -22.56
N GLU A 186 -20.39 -15.18 -23.68
CA GLU A 186 -19.74 -14.22 -24.59
C GLU A 186 -18.61 -13.42 -23.94
N ARG A 187 -18.06 -13.92 -22.84
CA ARG A 187 -16.91 -13.36 -22.14
C ARG A 187 -15.88 -14.44 -21.86
N THR A 188 -14.63 -14.06 -22.02
CA THR A 188 -13.49 -14.92 -21.72
C THR A 188 -12.74 -14.38 -20.51
N ARG A 189 -12.52 -15.25 -19.53
CA ARG A 189 -11.61 -15.04 -18.40
C ARG A 189 -10.26 -15.64 -18.75
N LEU A 190 -9.23 -14.83 -18.66
CA LEU A 190 -7.84 -15.17 -18.92
C LEU A 190 -7.02 -14.99 -17.65
N GLU A 191 -6.24 -15.99 -17.29
CA GLU A 191 -5.35 -15.95 -16.12
C GLU A 191 -3.90 -16.06 -16.61
N PHE A 192 -3.09 -15.11 -16.19
CA PHE A 192 -1.70 -15.00 -16.58
C PHE A 192 -0.79 -14.92 -15.35
N ILE A 193 0.44 -15.36 -15.55
CA ILE A 193 1.59 -15.05 -14.70
C ILE A 193 2.46 -14.06 -15.47
N ILE A 194 2.71 -12.88 -14.91
CA ILE A 194 3.42 -11.79 -15.56
C ILE A 194 4.42 -11.10 -14.64
#